data_6dc662053ca0e1b182480606478c318d
#
_entry.id   6dc662053ca0e1b182480606478c318d
#
_cell.length_a   1.000
_cell.length_b   1.000
_cell.length_c   1.000
_cell.angle_alpha   90.00
_cell.angle_beta   90.00
_cell.angle_gamma   90.00
#
_symmetry.space_group_name_H-M   'P 1'
#
loop_
_entity.id
_entity.type
_entity.pdbx_description
1 polymer ?
#
loop_
_entity_poly.entity_id
_entity_poly.type
_entity_poly.pdbx_seq_one_letter_code
_entity_poly.pdbx_strand_id
1 'polypeptide(L)'
;MSKQEAKQELDYHKKKEDIIKFLESKDNAIMVLATSDNDRVTARNVLIANDGFDLYFFSWGQSRKCKQIRKNLKVALCKDDVQIEGVAEILGGLLDENNKEYTDILKTRFPDSVEKWKNRPGMIIVRVQARLIATAGKTIDDQIYIDYLDIENKTAYSEKWAHY
;
A
#
# COMPACT_ATOMS: atom_id res chain seq x y z
N MET A 1 -26.66 2.24 -23.85
CA MET A 1 -26.44 1.11 -22.93
C MET A 1 -24.98 0.70 -23.08
N SER A 2 -24.13 1.08 -22.14
CA SER A 2 -22.72 0.67 -22.11
C SER A 2 -22.69 -0.86 -21.88
N LYS A 3 -22.10 -1.61 -22.82
CA LYS A 3 -21.73 -3.00 -22.58
C LYS A 3 -20.74 -2.98 -21.42
N GLN A 4 -21.16 -3.39 -20.24
CA GLN A 4 -20.27 -3.75 -19.15
C GLN A 4 -19.43 -4.91 -19.70
N GLU A 5 -18.17 -4.61 -20.08
CA GLU A 5 -17.25 -5.66 -20.52
C GLU A 5 -17.12 -6.65 -19.37
N ALA A 6 -17.29 -7.93 -19.67
CA ALA A 6 -17.36 -8.98 -18.68
C ALA A 6 -16.01 -9.06 -17.92
N LYS A 7 -16.05 -8.89 -16.62
CA LYS A 7 -14.91 -9.16 -15.74
C LYS A 7 -14.55 -10.63 -15.87
N GLN A 8 -13.29 -10.91 -16.14
CA GLN A 8 -12.78 -12.29 -16.11
C GLN A 8 -12.37 -12.63 -14.68
N GLU A 9 -12.97 -13.62 -14.09
CA GLU A 9 -12.61 -14.10 -12.74
C GLU A 9 -11.19 -14.71 -12.75
N LEU A 10 -10.42 -14.39 -11.71
CA LEU A 10 -9.08 -14.92 -11.45
C LEU A 10 -9.07 -15.70 -10.13
N ASP A 11 -8.07 -16.59 -9.98
CA ASP A 11 -7.83 -17.26 -8.72
C ASP A 11 -7.33 -16.27 -7.65
N TYR A 12 -8.18 -16.00 -6.65
CA TYR A 12 -7.89 -15.08 -5.56
C TYR A 12 -6.66 -15.52 -4.75
N HIS A 13 -6.53 -16.81 -4.42
CA HIS A 13 -5.44 -17.30 -3.59
C HIS A 13 -4.09 -17.17 -4.30
N LYS A 14 -4.05 -17.52 -5.56
CA LYS A 14 -2.85 -17.36 -6.39
C LYS A 14 -2.45 -15.89 -6.53
N LYS A 15 -3.41 -15.02 -6.85
CA LYS A 15 -3.15 -13.58 -6.98
C LYS A 15 -2.69 -12.96 -5.66
N LYS A 16 -3.28 -13.39 -4.54
CA LYS A 16 -2.87 -13.02 -3.19
C LYS A 16 -1.41 -13.37 -2.92
N GLU A 17 -1.02 -14.62 -3.20
CA GLU A 17 0.36 -15.07 -3.00
C GLU A 17 1.36 -14.27 -3.84
N ASP A 18 1.04 -14.01 -5.10
CA ASP A 18 1.89 -13.24 -6.01
C ASP A 18 2.12 -11.82 -5.50
N ILE A 19 1.07 -11.15 -5.01
CA ILE A 19 1.18 -9.81 -4.44
C ILE A 19 1.96 -9.81 -3.12
N ILE A 20 1.75 -10.78 -2.24
CA ILE A 20 2.53 -10.88 -0.98
C ILE A 20 4.02 -11.05 -1.30
N LYS A 21 4.38 -11.94 -2.22
CA LYS A 21 5.78 -12.09 -2.67
C LYS A 21 6.36 -10.78 -3.21
N PHE A 22 5.57 -10.03 -3.97
CA PHE A 22 5.97 -8.72 -4.45
C PHE A 22 6.26 -7.75 -3.28
N LEU A 23 5.36 -7.67 -2.29
CA LEU A 23 5.50 -6.80 -1.13
C LEU A 23 6.69 -7.18 -0.24
N GLU A 24 6.98 -8.47 -0.10
CA GLU A 24 8.10 -8.99 0.70
C GLU A 24 9.46 -8.83 0.02
N SER A 25 9.51 -8.61 -1.28
CA SER A 25 10.76 -8.39 -2.00
C SER A 25 11.49 -7.14 -1.49
N LYS A 26 12.81 -7.24 -1.29
CA LYS A 26 13.65 -6.11 -0.86
C LYS A 26 13.65 -4.97 -1.89
N ASP A 27 13.54 -5.29 -3.17
CA ASP A 27 13.52 -4.31 -4.26
C ASP A 27 12.26 -3.44 -4.24
N ASN A 28 11.20 -3.90 -3.59
CA ASN A 28 9.91 -3.22 -3.47
C ASN A 28 9.69 -2.54 -2.11
N ALA A 29 10.75 -2.45 -1.30
CA ALA A 29 10.69 -1.83 0.02
C ALA A 29 10.44 -0.32 0.00
N ILE A 30 10.70 0.36 -1.12
CA ILE A 30 10.41 1.78 -1.31
C ILE A 30 9.23 1.91 -2.25
N MET A 31 8.16 2.53 -1.76
CA MET A 31 6.95 2.80 -2.54
C MET A 31 6.59 4.28 -2.50
N VAL A 32 5.91 4.75 -3.53
CA VAL A 32 5.33 6.09 -3.54
C VAL A 32 4.02 6.05 -2.76
N LEU A 33 3.91 6.87 -1.71
CA LEU A 33 2.68 7.08 -0.95
C LEU A 33 2.01 8.38 -1.41
N ALA A 34 0.78 8.31 -1.85
CA ALA A 34 -0.10 9.45 -2.12
C ALA A 34 -1.06 9.68 -0.96
N THR A 35 -1.16 10.92 -0.52
CA THR A 35 -2.08 11.38 0.53
C THR A 35 -2.77 12.66 0.07
N SER A 36 -3.97 12.91 0.57
CA SER A 36 -4.75 14.09 0.17
C SER A 36 -5.42 14.77 1.37
N ASP A 37 -5.67 16.06 1.22
CA ASP A 37 -6.44 16.91 2.13
C ASP A 37 -7.13 17.96 1.30
N ASN A 38 -8.46 18.00 1.37
CA ASN A 38 -9.31 18.73 0.44
C ASN A 38 -8.95 18.32 -1.02
N ASP A 39 -8.76 19.27 -1.92
CA ASP A 39 -8.40 19.01 -3.32
C ASP A 39 -6.89 18.89 -3.56
N ARG A 40 -6.08 18.88 -2.48
CA ARG A 40 -4.63 18.83 -2.59
C ARG A 40 -4.10 17.41 -2.40
N VAL A 41 -3.58 16.82 -3.46
CA VAL A 41 -2.87 15.53 -3.44
C VAL A 41 -1.36 15.76 -3.44
N THR A 42 -0.64 15.01 -2.61
CA THR A 42 0.82 14.99 -2.60
C THR A 42 1.34 13.57 -2.55
N ALA A 43 2.49 13.31 -3.19
CA ALA A 43 3.12 12.00 -3.25
C ALA A 43 4.61 12.08 -2.87
N ARG A 44 5.14 11.02 -2.26
CA ARG A 44 6.55 10.88 -1.87
C ARG A 44 6.92 9.43 -1.62
N ASN A 45 8.20 9.13 -1.68
CA ASN A 45 8.70 7.81 -1.29
C ASN A 45 8.59 7.59 0.22
N VAL A 46 8.24 6.36 0.59
CA VAL A 46 8.25 5.85 1.96
C VAL A 46 8.86 4.45 1.99
N LEU A 47 9.48 4.08 3.12
CA LEU A 47 9.96 2.73 3.38
C LEU A 47 8.79 1.90 3.90
N ILE A 48 8.43 0.83 3.21
CA ILE A 48 7.29 -0.03 3.54
C ILE A 48 7.77 -1.39 4.02
N ALA A 49 7.36 -1.78 5.23
CA ALA A 49 7.34 -3.15 5.69
C ALA A 49 5.89 -3.66 5.67
N ASN A 50 5.69 -4.96 5.60
CA ASN A 50 4.35 -5.54 5.57
C ASN A 50 4.24 -6.80 6.43
N ASP A 51 3.03 -7.05 6.91
CA ASP A 51 2.55 -8.33 7.39
C ASP A 51 1.26 -8.64 6.61
N GLY A 52 1.37 -9.56 5.66
CA GLY A 52 0.30 -9.78 4.68
C GLY A 52 -0.01 -8.49 3.92
N PHE A 53 -1.26 -8.03 4.02
CA PHE A 53 -1.75 -6.81 3.37
C PHE A 53 -1.83 -5.59 4.29
N ASP A 54 -1.37 -5.71 5.52
CA ASP A 54 -1.11 -4.58 6.39
C ASP A 54 0.30 -4.04 6.10
N LEU A 55 0.38 -2.80 5.67
CA LEU A 55 1.60 -2.11 5.27
C LEU A 55 1.97 -1.09 6.35
N TYR A 56 3.23 -1.07 6.73
CA TYR A 56 3.72 -0.22 7.82
C TYR A 56 4.84 0.69 7.35
N PHE A 57 4.80 1.94 7.79
CA PHE A 57 5.92 2.86 7.70
C PHE A 57 6.00 3.73 8.95
N PHE A 58 7.15 4.29 9.23
CA PHE A 58 7.31 5.29 10.29
C PHE A 58 7.63 6.66 9.70
N SER A 59 7.24 7.69 10.41
CA SER A 59 7.42 9.07 9.98
C SER A 59 7.37 10.02 11.16
N TRP A 60 7.90 11.23 10.95
CA TRP A 60 7.64 12.33 11.88
C TRP A 60 6.16 12.72 11.83
N GLY A 61 5.51 12.69 13.00
CA GLY A 61 4.06 12.85 13.12
C GLY A 61 3.55 14.24 12.70
N GLN A 62 4.42 15.26 12.65
CA GLN A 62 4.08 16.60 12.16
C GLN A 62 4.36 16.79 10.66
N SER A 63 4.82 15.74 9.96
CA SER A 63 5.03 15.80 8.52
C SER A 63 3.73 16.06 7.76
N ARG A 64 3.84 16.63 6.54
CA ARG A 64 2.66 16.92 5.69
C ARG A 64 1.80 15.67 5.47
N LYS A 65 2.41 14.52 5.16
CA LYS A 65 1.67 13.28 4.94
C LYS A 65 0.85 12.85 6.16
N CYS A 66 1.42 12.97 7.37
CA CYS A 66 0.70 12.62 8.60
C CYS A 66 -0.43 13.62 8.90
N LYS A 67 -0.24 14.91 8.60
CA LYS A 67 -1.31 15.92 8.72
C LYS A 67 -2.45 15.65 7.75
N GLN A 68 -2.14 15.25 6.51
CA GLN A 68 -3.14 14.87 5.51
C GLN A 68 -3.87 13.59 5.91
N ILE A 69 -3.16 12.56 6.38
CA ILE A 69 -3.77 11.29 6.84
C ILE A 69 -4.76 11.53 7.99
N ARG A 70 -4.46 12.43 8.95
CA ARG A 70 -5.41 12.75 10.04
C ARG A 70 -6.73 13.32 9.55
N LYS A 71 -6.75 13.96 8.39
CA LYS A 71 -7.93 14.56 7.80
C LYS A 71 -8.61 13.63 6.78
N ASN A 72 -7.83 12.83 6.08
CA ASN A 72 -8.32 11.87 5.11
C ASN A 72 -7.51 10.57 5.21
N LEU A 73 -8.15 9.54 5.71
CA LEU A 73 -7.54 8.23 5.92
C LEU A 73 -7.32 7.44 4.62
N LYS A 74 -7.97 7.83 3.51
CA LYS A 74 -7.79 7.18 2.21
C LYS A 74 -6.44 7.56 1.62
N VAL A 75 -5.66 6.55 1.29
CA VAL A 75 -4.32 6.71 0.72
C VAL A 75 -4.13 5.73 -0.42
N ALA A 76 -3.12 5.99 -1.24
CA ALA A 76 -2.68 5.05 -2.25
C ALA A 76 -1.16 4.87 -2.19
N LEU A 77 -0.70 3.65 -2.50
CA LEU A 77 0.71 3.35 -2.70
C LEU A 77 0.92 2.82 -4.12
N CYS A 78 2.10 3.11 -4.67
CA CYS A 78 2.45 2.65 -6.00
C CYS A 78 3.93 2.25 -6.04
N LYS A 79 4.21 1.14 -6.69
CA LYS A 79 5.55 0.70 -7.06
C LYS A 79 5.46 -0.06 -8.37
N ASP A 80 6.18 0.43 -9.38
CA ASP A 80 6.12 -0.11 -10.74
C ASP A 80 4.65 -0.21 -11.22
N ASP A 81 4.22 -1.39 -11.61
CA ASP A 81 2.85 -1.63 -12.10
C ASP A 81 1.82 -1.94 -10.98
N VAL A 82 2.28 -1.99 -9.72
CA VAL A 82 1.40 -2.30 -8.59
C VAL A 82 0.86 -1.01 -7.98
N GLN A 83 -0.45 -0.89 -7.94
CA GLN A 83 -1.18 0.20 -7.30
C GLN A 83 -2.02 -0.37 -6.15
N ILE A 84 -1.93 0.25 -4.98
CA ILE A 84 -2.61 -0.19 -3.77
C ILE A 84 -3.48 0.96 -3.26
N GLU A 85 -4.78 0.73 -3.21
CA GLU A 85 -5.70 1.60 -2.49
C GLU A 85 -5.87 1.08 -1.06
N GLY A 86 -5.80 1.96 -0.08
CA GLY A 86 -5.88 1.55 1.30
C GLY A 86 -6.39 2.62 2.25
N VAL A 87 -6.57 2.20 3.50
CA VAL A 87 -6.98 3.06 4.60
C VAL A 87 -5.86 3.13 5.61
N ALA A 88 -5.38 4.35 5.87
CA ALA A 88 -4.29 4.60 6.81
C ALA A 88 -4.82 4.76 8.25
N GLU A 89 -4.01 4.33 9.21
CA GLU A 89 -4.24 4.52 10.64
C GLU A 89 -2.92 4.92 11.31
N ILE A 90 -2.96 5.95 12.14
CA ILE A 90 -1.82 6.37 12.96
C ILE A 90 -1.86 5.58 14.26
N LEU A 91 -0.88 4.71 14.47
CA LEU A 91 -0.83 3.80 15.63
C LEU A 91 -0.19 4.43 16.88
N GLY A 92 0.49 5.58 16.73
CA GLY A 92 1.19 6.23 17.83
C GLY A 92 2.70 6.12 17.72
N GLY A 93 3.41 6.28 18.84
CA GLY A 93 4.86 6.38 18.88
C GLY A 93 5.60 5.12 18.43
N LEU A 94 6.71 5.32 17.76
CA LEU A 94 7.56 4.21 17.28
C LEU A 94 8.11 3.35 18.44
N LEU A 95 8.33 3.93 19.62
CA LEU A 95 8.84 3.21 20.79
C LEU A 95 7.77 2.91 21.85
N ASP A 96 6.49 3.17 21.56
CA ASP A 96 5.42 2.83 22.47
C ASP A 96 5.35 1.31 22.66
N GLU A 97 5.20 0.85 23.91
CA GLU A 97 5.15 -0.59 24.21
C GLU A 97 4.02 -1.31 23.48
N ASN A 98 2.88 -0.64 23.31
CA ASN A 98 1.73 -1.17 22.55
C ASN A 98 2.02 -1.36 21.06
N ASN A 99 3.09 -0.73 20.55
CA ASN A 99 3.49 -0.78 19.14
C ASN A 99 4.70 -1.69 18.89
N LYS A 100 5.14 -2.43 19.92
CA LYS A 100 6.35 -3.27 19.82
C LYS A 100 6.31 -4.22 18.62
N GLU A 101 5.19 -4.87 18.38
CA GLU A 101 5.01 -5.79 17.25
C GLU A 101 5.26 -5.09 15.90
N TYR A 102 4.69 -3.92 15.70
CA TYR A 102 4.84 -3.15 14.46
C TYR A 102 6.25 -2.59 14.31
N THR A 103 6.86 -2.20 15.41
CA THR A 103 8.27 -1.76 15.44
C THR A 103 9.20 -2.90 15.08
N ASP A 104 8.94 -4.12 15.55
CA ASP A 104 9.72 -5.31 15.21
C ASP A 104 9.61 -5.66 13.72
N ILE A 105 8.43 -5.53 13.11
CA ILE A 105 8.22 -5.69 11.65
C ILE A 105 9.07 -4.68 10.88
N LEU A 106 9.01 -3.41 11.26
CA LEU A 106 9.79 -2.33 10.65
C LEU A 106 11.31 -2.54 10.84
N LYS A 107 11.73 -2.94 12.03
CA LYS A 107 13.13 -3.19 12.38
C LYS A 107 13.70 -4.39 11.64
N THR A 108 12.93 -5.43 11.44
CA THR A 108 13.34 -6.61 10.66
C THR A 108 13.66 -6.24 9.23
N ARG A 109 12.88 -5.36 8.62
CA ARG A 109 13.09 -4.94 7.24
C ARG A 109 14.08 -3.79 7.09
N PHE A 110 14.10 -2.85 8.04
CA PHE A 110 14.89 -1.60 8.00
C PHE A 110 15.66 -1.36 9.32
N PRO A 111 16.55 -2.27 9.73
CA PRO A 111 17.21 -2.17 11.03
C PRO A 111 17.95 -0.84 11.21
N ASP A 112 18.75 -0.43 10.22
CA ASP A 112 19.55 0.79 10.28
C ASP A 112 18.68 2.06 10.31
N SER A 113 17.60 2.07 9.54
CA SER A 113 16.69 3.22 9.49
C SER A 113 15.92 3.36 10.80
N VAL A 114 15.43 2.27 11.38
CA VAL A 114 14.75 2.29 12.66
C VAL A 114 15.74 2.73 13.75
N GLU A 115 16.94 2.17 13.80
CA GLU A 115 17.97 2.53 14.79
C GLU A 115 18.33 4.02 14.71
N LYS A 116 18.50 4.56 13.51
CA LYS A 116 18.83 5.97 13.28
C LYS A 116 17.75 6.94 13.78
N TRP A 117 16.47 6.56 13.64
CA TRP A 117 15.36 7.49 13.85
C TRP A 117 14.55 7.23 15.11
N LYS A 118 14.67 6.05 15.75
CA LYS A 118 13.83 5.61 16.89
C LYS A 118 13.79 6.60 18.05
N ASN A 119 14.91 7.26 18.37
CA ASN A 119 15.01 8.18 19.50
C ASN A 119 14.63 9.63 19.12
N ARG A 120 14.26 9.89 17.87
CA ARG A 120 13.85 11.24 17.47
C ARG A 120 12.44 11.53 17.97
N PRO A 121 12.23 12.64 18.74
CA PRO A 121 10.91 12.97 19.26
C PRO A 121 9.85 13.07 18.15
N GLY A 122 8.67 12.53 18.39
CA GLY A 122 7.54 12.62 17.48
C GLY A 122 7.56 11.65 16.32
N MET A 123 8.42 10.62 16.34
CA MET A 123 8.35 9.51 15.37
C MET A 123 7.16 8.62 15.69
N ILE A 124 6.33 8.37 14.69
CA ILE A 124 5.10 7.57 14.78
C ILE A 124 5.08 6.46 13.72
N ILE A 125 4.31 5.42 13.98
CA ILE A 125 3.99 4.36 13.04
C ILE A 125 2.65 4.66 12.38
N VAL A 126 2.59 4.43 11.08
CA VAL A 126 1.36 4.44 10.29
C VAL A 126 1.18 3.05 9.69
N ARG A 127 0.00 2.48 9.88
CA ARG A 127 -0.48 1.28 9.20
C ARG A 127 -1.34 1.70 8.02
N VAL A 128 -1.19 1.02 6.90
CA VAL A 128 -2.10 1.11 5.75
C VAL A 128 -2.67 -0.27 5.50
N GLN A 129 -3.96 -0.42 5.70
CA GLN A 129 -4.69 -1.63 5.34
C GLN A 129 -5.05 -1.56 3.85
N ALA A 130 -4.46 -2.43 3.04
CA ALA A 130 -4.79 -2.50 1.63
C ALA A 130 -6.24 -2.99 1.45
N ARG A 131 -6.96 -2.40 0.49
CA ARG A 131 -8.36 -2.73 0.16
C ARG A 131 -8.50 -3.27 -1.24
N LEU A 132 -7.91 -2.59 -2.20
CA LEU A 132 -7.92 -2.96 -3.61
C LEU A 132 -6.51 -2.82 -4.17
N ILE A 133 -6.03 -3.84 -4.87
CA ILE A 133 -4.72 -3.82 -5.53
C ILE A 133 -4.92 -4.05 -7.01
N ALA A 134 -4.43 -3.12 -7.82
CA ALA A 134 -4.38 -3.23 -9.27
C ALA A 134 -2.95 -3.52 -9.74
N THR A 135 -2.81 -4.41 -10.71
CA THR A 135 -1.53 -4.72 -11.34
C THR A 135 -1.68 -4.70 -12.85
N ALA A 136 -0.59 -4.43 -13.59
CA ALA A 136 -0.59 -4.65 -15.02
C ALA A 136 -0.92 -6.12 -15.28
N GLY A 137 -1.94 -6.32 -16.09
CA GLY A 137 -2.40 -7.64 -16.50
C GLY A 137 -1.68 -8.11 -17.76
N LYS A 138 -2.21 -9.16 -18.35
CA LYS A 138 -1.69 -9.75 -19.58
C LYS A 138 -2.12 -8.91 -20.80
N THR A 139 -1.27 -8.91 -21.82
CA THR A 139 -1.68 -8.51 -23.18
C THR A 139 -2.13 -9.77 -23.93
N ILE A 140 -3.37 -9.77 -24.36
CA ILE A 140 -3.97 -10.87 -25.15
C ILE A 140 -4.56 -10.24 -26.41
N ASP A 141 -4.15 -10.71 -27.58
CA ASP A 141 -4.61 -10.20 -28.89
C ASP A 141 -4.56 -8.66 -28.97
N ASP A 142 -3.40 -8.08 -28.63
CA ASP A 142 -3.16 -6.63 -28.58
C ASP A 142 -4.09 -5.84 -27.61
N GLN A 143 -4.82 -6.54 -26.75
CA GLN A 143 -5.62 -5.93 -25.70
C GLN A 143 -4.89 -5.98 -24.36
N ILE A 144 -4.84 -4.86 -23.66
CA ILE A 144 -4.26 -4.74 -22.33
C ILE A 144 -5.35 -5.01 -21.29
N TYR A 145 -5.02 -5.77 -20.28
CA TYR A 145 -5.88 -6.06 -19.15
C TYR A 145 -5.24 -5.53 -17.86
N ILE A 146 -6.06 -5.15 -16.91
CA ILE A 146 -5.68 -4.81 -15.55
C ILE A 146 -6.26 -5.87 -14.62
N ASP A 147 -5.40 -6.47 -13.81
CA ASP A 147 -5.81 -7.42 -12.81
C ASP A 147 -6.06 -6.72 -11.48
N TYR A 148 -7.16 -7.06 -10.84
CA TYR A 148 -7.54 -6.53 -9.54
C TYR A 148 -7.60 -7.64 -8.50
N LEU A 149 -7.09 -7.36 -7.30
CA LEU A 149 -7.28 -8.14 -6.10
C LEU A 149 -8.09 -7.31 -5.12
N ASP A 150 -9.34 -7.68 -4.93
CA ASP A 150 -10.24 -7.07 -3.94
C ASP A 150 -10.12 -7.84 -2.63
N ILE A 151 -9.43 -7.23 -1.67
CA ILE A 151 -9.09 -7.86 -0.39
C ILE A 151 -10.33 -7.92 0.51
N GLU A 152 -11.16 -6.90 0.45
CA GLU A 152 -12.37 -6.82 1.28
C GLU A 152 -13.42 -7.86 0.89
N ASN A 153 -13.64 -8.03 -0.41
CA ASN A 153 -14.59 -9.02 -0.95
C ASN A 153 -13.97 -10.40 -1.21
N LYS A 154 -12.66 -10.55 -1.03
CA LYS A 154 -11.89 -11.78 -1.31
C LYS A 154 -12.12 -12.31 -2.73
N THR A 155 -12.07 -11.41 -3.70
CA THR A 155 -12.20 -11.73 -5.12
C THR A 155 -11.00 -11.22 -5.92
N ALA A 156 -10.74 -11.86 -7.05
CA ALA A 156 -9.76 -11.38 -8.02
C ALA A 156 -10.37 -11.45 -9.42
N TYR A 157 -10.10 -10.44 -10.22
CA TYR A 157 -10.63 -10.36 -11.56
C TYR A 157 -9.73 -9.55 -12.49
N SER A 158 -9.89 -9.76 -13.79
CA SER A 158 -9.21 -9.01 -14.84
C SER A 158 -10.25 -8.20 -15.63
N GLU A 159 -9.92 -6.95 -15.87
CA GLU A 159 -10.72 -6.07 -16.72
C GLU A 159 -9.91 -5.64 -17.94
N LYS A 160 -10.55 -5.60 -19.09
CA LYS A 160 -9.96 -5.05 -20.29
C LYS A 160 -9.74 -3.55 -20.11
N TRP A 161 -8.53 -3.09 -20.39
CA TRP A 161 -8.26 -1.65 -20.41
C TRP A 161 -8.92 -1.04 -21.65
N ALA A 162 -9.97 -0.27 -21.44
CA ALA A 162 -10.63 0.43 -22.54
C ALA A 162 -9.72 1.55 -23.06
N HIS A 163 -9.37 1.50 -24.33
CA HIS A 163 -8.84 2.65 -25.02
C HIS A 163 -9.97 3.67 -25.23
N TYR A 164 -9.82 4.86 -24.68
CA TYR A 164 -10.67 6.01 -25.01
C TYR A 164 -10.26 6.59 -26.36
#